data_2d99ccec38e4e0a187bfd553bdf47ec8
#
_entry.id   2d99ccec38e4e0a187bfd553bdf47ec8
#
_cell.length_a   1.000
_cell.length_b   1.000
_cell.length_c   1.000
_cell.angle_alpha   90.00
_cell.angle_beta   90.00
_cell.angle_gamma   90.00
#
_symmetry.space_group_name_H-M   'P 1'
#
loop_
_entity.id
_entity.type
_entity.pdbx_description
1 polymer ?
#
loop_
_entity_poly.entity_id
_entity_poly.type
_entity_poly.pdbx_seq_one_letter_code
_entity_poly.pdbx_strand_id
1 'polypeptide(L)'
;MKTVKSIDMKTVKSICALLIVAMCSCSGNASHVKENAAPTEVKAEETLPVIEAKALTSEPGVVFYDMPLEDALLKAKNEGKYVLIDCHTKECGPCRRMEAEIFPQEQLGKFVNERFVPIMADMKEGEGLDIAKKYCVQIYPTLLVLLPNAAKEGEVVGAEFNLDILIGMLKTIIHED
;
A
#
# COMPACT_ATOMS: atom_id res chain seq x y z
N MET A 1 18.39 6.10 41.39
CA MET A 1 19.14 5.24 40.46
C MET A 1 18.66 3.81 40.70
N LYS A 2 17.80 3.27 39.84
CA LYS A 2 17.33 1.88 39.85
C LYS A 2 17.79 1.21 38.57
N THR A 3 18.65 0.23 38.71
CA THR A 3 19.33 -0.55 37.69
C THR A 3 18.32 -1.47 36.99
N VAL A 4 18.13 -1.32 35.68
CA VAL A 4 17.32 -2.25 34.88
C VAL A 4 18.19 -3.47 34.57
N LYS A 5 17.77 -4.63 35.06
CA LYS A 5 18.40 -5.93 34.80
C LYS A 5 18.10 -6.35 33.34
N SER A 6 19.16 -6.55 32.58
CA SER A 6 19.15 -7.18 31.26
C SER A 6 18.62 -8.61 31.38
N ILE A 7 17.57 -8.91 30.59
CA ILE A 7 17.02 -10.28 30.50
C ILE A 7 17.79 -10.99 29.39
N ASP A 8 18.47 -12.07 29.76
CA ASP A 8 19.32 -12.89 28.86
C ASP A 8 18.46 -13.70 27.87
N MET A 9 18.77 -13.52 26.59
CA MET A 9 18.06 -14.09 25.44
C MET A 9 18.20 -15.62 25.27
N LYS A 10 18.87 -16.29 26.19
CA LYS A 10 19.08 -17.76 26.17
C LYS A 10 18.00 -18.59 26.85
N THR A 11 17.13 -17.97 27.66
CA THR A 11 16.13 -18.69 28.49
C THR A 11 14.79 -18.93 27.76
N VAL A 12 14.56 -18.33 26.57
CA VAL A 12 13.28 -18.46 25.84
C VAL A 12 13.21 -19.69 24.92
N LYS A 13 14.32 -20.39 24.70
CA LYS A 13 14.35 -21.53 23.77
C LYS A 13 14.01 -22.91 24.38
N SER A 14 13.70 -22.99 25.69
CA SER A 14 13.56 -24.29 26.36
C SER A 14 12.13 -24.69 26.81
N ILE A 15 11.10 -23.96 26.40
CA ILE A 15 9.72 -24.26 26.89
C ILE A 15 8.78 -24.74 25.76
N CYS A 16 9.25 -24.96 24.53
CA CYS A 16 8.39 -25.37 23.41
C CYS A 16 8.59 -26.79 22.93
N ALA A 17 9.08 -27.69 23.79
CA ALA A 17 9.24 -29.10 23.43
C ALA A 17 8.73 -29.99 24.56
N LEU A 18 7.41 -30.14 24.69
CA LEU A 18 6.76 -31.27 25.39
C LEU A 18 5.25 -31.01 25.41
N LEU A 19 4.50 -31.61 24.49
CA LEU A 19 3.10 -32.03 24.66
C LEU A 19 2.46 -32.27 23.25
N ILE A 20 2.80 -33.37 22.62
CA ILE A 20 1.91 -34.02 21.65
C ILE A 20 2.16 -35.53 21.74
N VAL A 21 1.45 -36.23 22.56
CA VAL A 21 1.07 -37.67 22.38
C VAL A 21 -0.22 -37.90 23.15
N ALA A 22 -1.33 -38.11 22.46
CA ALA A 22 -2.44 -39.01 22.84
C ALA A 22 -3.40 -39.08 21.66
N MET A 23 -3.24 -40.06 20.86
CA MET A 23 -4.14 -41.19 20.57
C MET A 23 -5.64 -40.95 20.64
N CYS A 24 -6.30 -41.05 19.48
CA CYS A 24 -7.63 -41.68 19.42
C CYS A 24 -7.75 -42.47 18.13
N SER A 25 -7.64 -43.79 18.27
CA SER A 25 -8.10 -44.81 17.30
C SER A 25 -9.62 -44.85 17.32
N CYS A 26 -10.27 -44.88 16.17
CA CYS A 26 -11.53 -45.55 15.97
C CYS A 26 -11.62 -46.12 14.58
N SER A 27 -11.78 -47.43 14.60
CA SER A 27 -11.90 -48.39 13.53
C SER A 27 -13.29 -48.44 12.91
N GLY A 28 -13.35 -48.77 11.60
CA GLY A 28 -14.47 -49.52 10.99
C GLY A 28 -15.35 -48.72 10.04
N ASN A 29 -15.47 -48.96 8.80
CA ASN A 29 -15.97 -50.10 8.10
C ASN A 29 -15.94 -49.89 6.56
N ALA A 30 -15.61 -50.94 5.84
CA ALA A 30 -15.52 -51.01 4.40
C ALA A 30 -16.92 -51.05 3.72
N SER A 31 -17.05 -50.38 2.59
CA SER A 31 -17.91 -50.82 1.50
C SER A 31 -17.39 -50.30 0.16
N HIS A 32 -17.00 -51.25 -0.61
CA HIS A 32 -16.62 -51.36 -1.98
C HIS A 32 -17.63 -50.70 -2.96
N VAL A 33 -17.17 -49.79 -3.84
CA VAL A 33 -17.67 -49.65 -5.21
C VAL A 33 -16.53 -49.19 -6.12
N LYS A 34 -16.42 -49.91 -7.23
CA LYS A 34 -15.44 -49.84 -8.29
C LYS A 34 -15.50 -48.57 -9.14
N GLU A 35 -14.29 -48.03 -9.50
CA GLU A 35 -13.77 -47.89 -10.87
C GLU A 35 -14.57 -47.04 -11.88
N ASN A 36 -14.06 -45.87 -12.25
CA ASN A 36 -13.53 -45.65 -13.61
C ASN A 36 -12.94 -44.22 -13.79
N ALA A 37 -11.72 -44.24 -14.24
CA ALA A 37 -11.13 -43.48 -15.34
C ALA A 37 -10.92 -41.97 -15.27
N ALA A 38 -9.63 -41.68 -15.36
CA ALA A 38 -8.92 -40.64 -16.10
C ALA A 38 -8.79 -39.23 -15.48
N PRO A 39 -7.53 -38.75 -15.46
CA PRO A 39 -7.17 -37.46 -14.91
C PRO A 39 -7.43 -36.35 -15.95
N THR A 40 -8.27 -35.39 -15.61
CA THR A 40 -8.30 -34.13 -16.35
C THR A 40 -7.50 -33.13 -15.53
N GLU A 41 -6.29 -32.87 -15.97
CA GLU A 41 -5.54 -31.68 -15.57
C GLU A 41 -6.36 -30.43 -15.90
N VAL A 42 -6.96 -29.85 -14.90
CA VAL A 42 -7.48 -28.48 -15.00
C VAL A 42 -6.38 -27.56 -14.49
N LYS A 43 -5.57 -27.09 -15.42
CA LYS A 43 -4.65 -25.99 -15.24
C LYS A 43 -5.52 -24.76 -14.94
N ALA A 44 -5.72 -24.48 -13.67
CA ALA A 44 -6.31 -23.21 -13.23
C ALA A 44 -5.25 -22.12 -13.44
N GLU A 45 -5.29 -21.51 -14.62
CA GLU A 45 -4.71 -20.22 -14.89
C GLU A 45 -5.61 -19.19 -14.20
N GLU A 46 -5.24 -18.84 -12.98
CA GLU A 46 -5.86 -17.78 -12.20
C GLU A 46 -5.47 -16.45 -12.85
N THR A 47 -6.24 -16.06 -13.87
CA THR A 47 -6.19 -14.72 -14.45
C THR A 47 -6.76 -13.77 -13.42
N LEU A 48 -5.85 -13.10 -12.68
CA LEU A 48 -6.20 -11.97 -11.85
C LEU A 48 -6.96 -10.94 -12.70
N PRO A 49 -8.07 -10.36 -12.21
CA PRO A 49 -8.79 -9.33 -12.95
C PRO A 49 -7.87 -8.15 -13.20
N VAL A 50 -7.66 -7.82 -14.46
CA VAL A 50 -7.00 -6.58 -14.86
C VAL A 50 -7.98 -5.46 -14.51
N ILE A 51 -7.72 -4.78 -13.39
CA ILE A 51 -8.49 -3.59 -12.99
C ILE A 51 -8.04 -2.47 -13.92
N GLU A 52 -8.81 -2.18 -14.96
CA GLU A 52 -8.62 -0.99 -15.79
C GLU A 52 -9.00 0.25 -14.96
N ALA A 53 -8.01 0.77 -14.24
CA ALA A 53 -8.16 2.03 -13.54
C ALA A 53 -8.12 3.18 -14.55
N LYS A 54 -9.16 3.98 -14.56
CA LYS A 54 -9.26 5.17 -15.41
C LYS A 54 -8.27 6.24 -14.87
N ALA A 55 -7.28 6.60 -15.68
CA ALA A 55 -6.43 7.75 -15.40
C ALA A 55 -7.24 9.06 -15.48
N LEU A 56 -7.06 9.95 -14.51
CA LEU A 56 -7.79 11.23 -14.43
C LEU A 56 -7.24 12.32 -15.35
N THR A 57 -5.99 12.15 -15.85
CA THR A 57 -5.35 13.16 -16.75
C THR A 57 -4.72 12.50 -17.96
N SER A 58 -4.79 13.18 -19.11
CA SER A 58 -4.14 12.78 -20.37
C SER A 58 -2.88 13.61 -20.67
N GLU A 59 -2.50 14.51 -19.79
CA GLU A 59 -1.39 15.45 -19.95
C GLU A 59 -0.08 14.90 -19.38
N PRO A 60 1.08 15.49 -19.70
CA PRO A 60 2.40 14.98 -19.29
C PRO A 60 2.69 15.03 -17.78
N GLY A 61 1.79 15.62 -16.96
CA GLY A 61 1.93 15.71 -15.51
C GLY A 61 1.69 14.40 -14.74
N VAL A 62 1.42 14.52 -13.45
CA VAL A 62 1.09 13.39 -12.59
C VAL A 62 -0.24 12.78 -13.00
N VAL A 63 -0.26 11.48 -13.28
CA VAL A 63 -1.46 10.72 -13.69
C VAL A 63 -2.09 10.10 -12.46
N PHE A 64 -3.04 10.78 -11.85
CA PHE A 64 -3.79 10.25 -10.72
C PHE A 64 -4.81 9.21 -11.15
N TYR A 65 -4.93 8.13 -10.37
CA TYR A 65 -5.90 7.07 -10.59
C TYR A 65 -7.13 7.28 -9.71
N ASP A 66 -8.31 7.10 -10.32
CA ASP A 66 -9.59 7.09 -9.60
C ASP A 66 -9.87 5.65 -9.15
N MET A 67 -9.34 5.29 -7.98
CA MET A 67 -9.48 3.95 -7.40
C MET A 67 -9.38 3.99 -5.88
N PRO A 68 -9.95 3.00 -5.17
CA PRO A 68 -9.76 2.82 -3.73
C PRO A 68 -8.30 2.56 -3.36
N LEU A 69 -7.94 2.86 -2.11
CA LEU A 69 -6.58 2.63 -1.60
C LEU A 69 -6.16 1.16 -1.71
N GLU A 70 -7.08 0.21 -1.47
CA GLU A 70 -6.79 -1.22 -1.58
C GLU A 70 -6.32 -1.61 -2.98
N ASP A 71 -7.00 -1.11 -4.01
CA ASP A 71 -6.65 -1.35 -5.42
C ASP A 71 -5.31 -0.68 -5.79
N ALA A 72 -5.07 0.55 -5.27
CA ALA A 72 -3.80 1.24 -5.46
C ALA A 72 -2.63 0.48 -4.83
N LEU A 73 -2.82 -0.10 -3.64
CA LEU A 73 -1.81 -0.94 -2.99
C LEU A 73 -1.53 -2.22 -3.77
N LEU A 74 -2.57 -2.87 -4.29
CA LEU A 74 -2.42 -4.07 -5.12
C LEU A 74 -1.67 -3.74 -6.42
N LYS A 75 -2.05 -2.63 -7.08
CA LYS A 75 -1.37 -2.15 -8.28
C LYS A 75 0.10 -1.84 -8.00
N ALA A 76 0.38 -1.11 -6.92
CA ALA A 76 1.74 -0.77 -6.50
C ALA A 76 2.59 -2.04 -6.23
N LYS A 77 2.00 -3.05 -5.58
CA LYS A 77 2.65 -4.34 -5.35
C LYS A 77 3.03 -5.04 -6.65
N ASN A 78 2.11 -5.06 -7.62
CA ASN A 78 2.33 -5.73 -8.91
C ASN A 78 3.36 -5.02 -9.78
N GLU A 79 3.46 -3.68 -9.67
CA GLU A 79 4.38 -2.85 -10.44
C GLU A 79 5.71 -2.58 -9.73
N GLY A 80 5.87 -3.01 -8.48
CA GLY A 80 7.06 -2.71 -7.68
C GLY A 80 7.21 -1.23 -7.33
N LYS A 81 6.08 -0.52 -7.16
CA LYS A 81 6.01 0.92 -6.88
C LYS A 81 5.53 1.21 -5.47
N TYR A 82 5.64 2.47 -5.07
CA TYR A 82 4.99 3.02 -3.88
C TYR A 82 3.57 3.51 -4.21
N VAL A 83 2.75 3.76 -3.20
CA VAL A 83 1.50 4.52 -3.36
C VAL A 83 1.76 5.96 -2.91
N LEU A 84 1.36 6.94 -3.72
CA LEU A 84 1.37 8.36 -3.38
C LEU A 84 -0.07 8.83 -3.22
N ILE A 85 -0.43 9.32 -2.04
CA ILE A 85 -1.77 9.85 -1.79
C ILE A 85 -1.70 11.38 -1.65
N ASP A 86 -2.36 12.10 -2.55
CA ASP A 86 -2.64 13.51 -2.32
C ASP A 86 -3.79 13.65 -1.33
N CYS A 87 -3.45 13.93 -0.09
CA CYS A 87 -4.39 14.14 1.00
C CYS A 87 -4.85 15.60 0.98
N HIS A 88 -6.05 15.87 0.49
CA HIS A 88 -6.61 17.20 0.33
C HIS A 88 -7.98 17.37 0.99
N THR A 89 -8.57 18.54 0.89
CA THR A 89 -9.98 18.82 1.18
C THR A 89 -10.52 19.81 0.15
N LYS A 90 -11.83 19.81 -0.08
CA LYS A 90 -12.50 20.71 -1.06
C LYS A 90 -12.25 22.18 -0.80
N GLU A 91 -12.09 22.59 0.47
CA GLU A 91 -11.88 23.98 0.86
C GLU A 91 -10.40 24.39 0.89
N CYS A 92 -9.48 23.47 0.64
CA CYS A 92 -8.04 23.70 0.73
C CYS A 92 -7.53 24.52 -0.47
N GLY A 93 -7.28 25.81 -0.26
CA GLY A 93 -6.73 26.70 -1.29
C GLY A 93 -5.36 26.27 -1.80
N PRO A 94 -4.37 26.00 -0.91
CA PRO A 94 -3.06 25.50 -1.31
C PRO A 94 -3.10 24.18 -2.08
N CYS A 95 -4.05 23.27 -1.77
CA CYS A 95 -4.21 22.01 -2.50
C CYS A 95 -4.59 22.29 -3.96
N ARG A 96 -5.64 23.09 -4.19
CA ARG A 96 -6.06 23.48 -5.56
C ARG A 96 -4.96 24.16 -6.34
N ARG A 97 -4.09 24.92 -5.65
CA ARG A 97 -2.96 25.54 -6.30
C ARG A 97 -1.90 24.53 -6.72
N MET A 98 -1.61 23.50 -5.89
CA MET A 98 -0.73 22.39 -6.28
C MET A 98 -1.30 21.61 -7.45
N GLU A 99 -2.61 21.32 -7.44
CA GLU A 99 -3.30 20.66 -8.55
C GLU A 99 -3.19 21.45 -9.87
N ALA A 100 -3.26 22.79 -9.80
CA ALA A 100 -3.22 23.64 -10.99
C ALA A 100 -1.79 23.94 -11.48
N GLU A 101 -0.81 24.08 -10.60
CA GLU A 101 0.51 24.62 -10.94
C GLU A 101 1.63 23.58 -10.86
N ILE A 102 1.51 22.57 -9.99
CA ILE A 102 2.61 21.63 -9.67
C ILE A 102 2.37 20.26 -10.30
N PHE A 103 1.21 19.64 -10.07
CA PHE A 103 0.94 18.30 -10.60
C PHE A 103 0.93 18.21 -12.14
N PRO A 104 0.58 19.25 -12.92
CA PRO A 104 0.68 19.23 -14.38
C PRO A 104 2.12 19.32 -14.91
N GLN A 105 3.12 19.56 -14.09
CA GLN A 105 4.51 19.69 -14.52
C GLN A 105 5.07 18.35 -15.03
N GLU A 106 5.55 18.33 -16.28
CA GLU A 106 6.09 17.13 -16.92
C GLU A 106 7.21 16.46 -16.13
N GLN A 107 8.11 17.25 -15.53
CA GLN A 107 9.22 16.74 -14.73
C GLN A 107 8.70 15.96 -13.50
N LEU A 108 7.67 16.48 -12.81
CA LEU A 108 7.04 15.78 -11.69
C LEU A 108 6.28 14.54 -12.16
N GLY A 109 5.52 14.68 -13.24
CA GLY A 109 4.77 13.58 -13.83
C GLY A 109 5.68 12.41 -14.17
N LYS A 110 6.79 12.66 -14.85
CA LYS A 110 7.78 11.63 -15.19
C LYS A 110 8.32 10.93 -13.94
N PHE A 111 8.73 11.70 -12.93
CA PHE A 111 9.26 11.15 -11.68
C PHE A 111 8.22 10.33 -10.93
N VAL A 112 7.01 10.89 -10.74
CA VAL A 112 5.95 10.25 -9.94
C VAL A 112 5.38 9.03 -10.65
N ASN A 113 5.04 9.11 -11.93
CA ASN A 113 4.38 8.02 -12.65
C ASN A 113 5.30 6.79 -12.80
N GLU A 114 6.62 6.97 -12.82
CA GLU A 114 7.57 5.86 -12.85
C GLU A 114 7.67 5.11 -11.51
N ARG A 115 7.54 5.81 -10.38
CA ARG A 115 7.87 5.29 -9.03
C ARG A 115 6.67 5.05 -8.15
N PHE A 116 5.54 5.67 -8.46
CA PHE A 116 4.36 5.66 -7.62
C PHE A 116 3.11 5.25 -8.39
N VAL A 117 2.12 4.80 -7.66
CA VAL A 117 0.71 4.75 -8.04
C VAL A 117 0.03 5.92 -7.32
N PRO A 118 -0.15 7.09 -7.99
CA PRO A 118 -0.73 8.24 -7.35
C PRO A 118 -2.27 8.18 -7.34
N ILE A 119 -2.86 8.47 -6.18
CA ILE A 119 -4.30 8.64 -5.98
C ILE A 119 -4.58 9.94 -5.24
N MET A 120 -5.80 10.46 -5.38
CA MET A 120 -6.29 11.62 -4.65
C MET A 120 -7.33 11.18 -3.63
N ALA A 121 -7.32 11.75 -2.43
CA ALA A 121 -8.31 11.44 -1.42
C ALA A 121 -8.74 12.69 -0.64
N ASP A 122 -10.06 12.95 -0.62
CA ASP A 122 -10.62 14.01 0.24
C ASP A 122 -10.67 13.53 1.69
N MET A 123 -9.86 14.13 2.54
CA MET A 123 -9.71 13.72 3.95
C MET A 123 -10.95 14.00 4.81
N LYS A 124 -12.00 14.60 4.26
CA LYS A 124 -13.29 14.86 4.94
C LYS A 124 -14.43 14.01 4.41
N GLU A 125 -14.21 13.21 3.36
CA GLU A 125 -15.25 12.41 2.73
C GLU A 125 -14.77 10.98 2.44
N GLY A 126 -15.72 10.05 2.36
CA GLY A 126 -15.49 8.66 1.92
C GLY A 126 -14.33 7.96 2.63
N GLU A 127 -13.52 7.24 1.87
CA GLU A 127 -12.35 6.52 2.35
C GLU A 127 -11.26 7.46 2.94
N GLY A 128 -11.23 8.73 2.50
CA GLY A 128 -10.28 9.71 3.02
C GLY A 128 -10.36 9.94 4.52
N LEU A 129 -11.56 9.80 5.13
CA LEU A 129 -11.74 9.86 6.59
C LEU A 129 -10.95 8.77 7.31
N ASP A 130 -10.98 7.56 6.77
CA ASP A 130 -10.27 6.42 7.36
C ASP A 130 -8.76 6.53 7.12
N ILE A 131 -8.33 7.02 5.96
CA ILE A 131 -6.94 7.33 5.64
C ILE A 131 -6.41 8.39 6.60
N ALA A 132 -7.13 9.52 6.78
CA ALA A 132 -6.73 10.60 7.68
C ALA A 132 -6.54 10.09 9.11
N LYS A 133 -7.48 9.28 9.61
CA LYS A 133 -7.43 8.69 10.93
C LYS A 133 -6.29 7.68 11.08
N LYS A 134 -6.16 6.76 10.12
CA LYS A 134 -5.15 5.67 10.15
C LYS A 134 -3.73 6.20 10.13
N TYR A 135 -3.45 7.21 9.30
CA TYR A 135 -2.11 7.78 9.11
C TYR A 135 -1.89 9.11 9.82
N CYS A 136 -2.87 9.55 10.64
CA CYS A 136 -2.80 10.78 11.44
C CYS A 136 -2.58 12.06 10.60
N VAL A 137 -3.20 12.14 9.41
CA VAL A 137 -3.11 13.30 8.53
C VAL A 137 -4.00 14.43 9.05
N GLN A 138 -3.41 15.56 9.43
CA GLN A 138 -4.11 16.70 10.05
C GLN A 138 -3.92 18.03 9.31
N ILE A 139 -2.94 18.10 8.42
CA ILE A 139 -2.57 19.31 7.66
C ILE A 139 -2.77 19.02 6.18
N TYR A 140 -3.27 20.02 5.43
CA TYR A 140 -3.53 19.87 3.99
C TYR A 140 -2.90 21.00 3.17
N PRO A 141 -2.31 20.68 1.98
CA PRO A 141 -2.12 19.32 1.47
C PRO A 141 -1.09 18.51 2.26
N THR A 142 -1.17 17.20 2.20
CA THR A 142 -0.09 16.29 2.60
C THR A 142 0.06 15.23 1.51
N LEU A 143 1.25 15.05 0.99
CA LEU A 143 1.59 13.94 0.10
C LEU A 143 2.07 12.77 0.95
N LEU A 144 1.22 11.77 1.13
CA LEU A 144 1.50 10.59 1.93
C LEU A 144 2.07 9.48 1.05
N VAL A 145 3.20 8.92 1.43
CA VAL A 145 3.86 7.81 0.72
C VAL A 145 3.70 6.52 1.51
N LEU A 146 3.15 5.49 0.85
CA LEU A 146 2.97 4.17 1.43
C LEU A 146 3.75 3.10 0.65
N LEU A 147 4.25 2.13 1.39
CA LEU A 147 4.68 0.84 0.85
C LEU A 147 3.46 0.02 0.37
N PRO A 148 3.64 -0.96 -0.54
CA PRO A 148 2.54 -1.82 -1.01
C PRO A 148 1.84 -2.65 0.08
N ASN A 149 2.45 -2.80 1.25
CA ASN A 149 1.86 -3.45 2.43
C ASN A 149 1.07 -2.48 3.34
N ALA A 150 0.76 -1.27 2.84
CA ALA A 150 0.09 -0.19 3.55
C ALA A 150 0.86 0.38 4.76
N ALA A 151 2.16 0.11 4.89
CA ALA A 151 2.99 0.81 5.86
C ALA A 151 3.33 2.21 5.35
N LYS A 152 3.31 3.20 6.25
CA LYS A 152 3.73 4.58 5.94
C LYS A 152 5.25 4.60 5.78
N GLU A 153 5.72 5.06 4.63
CA GLU A 153 7.15 5.26 4.35
C GLU A 153 7.57 6.69 4.72
N GLY A 154 6.73 7.66 4.41
CA GLY A 154 6.95 9.05 4.75
C GLY A 154 5.83 9.96 4.29
N GLU A 155 6.03 11.26 4.46
CA GLU A 155 5.08 12.26 3.99
C GLU A 155 5.75 13.61 3.74
N VAL A 156 5.20 14.38 2.80
CA VAL A 156 5.49 15.80 2.61
C VAL A 156 4.29 16.58 3.15
N VAL A 157 4.48 17.28 4.27
CA VAL A 157 3.42 18.05 4.94
C VAL A 157 3.42 19.49 4.47
N GLY A 158 2.25 19.97 4.01
CA GLY A 158 2.08 21.31 3.48
C GLY A 158 2.36 21.39 1.97
N ALA A 159 2.05 22.55 1.40
CA ALA A 159 2.25 22.82 -0.03
C ALA A 159 3.71 23.16 -0.33
N GLU A 160 4.31 22.50 -1.31
CA GLU A 160 5.60 22.85 -1.86
C GLU A 160 5.44 23.25 -3.34
N PHE A 161 5.83 24.46 -3.67
CA PHE A 161 5.70 25.04 -5.00
C PHE A 161 7.02 25.09 -5.77
N ASN A 162 8.13 24.69 -5.14
CA ASN A 162 9.38 24.49 -5.82
C ASN A 162 9.51 23.01 -6.22
N LEU A 163 9.53 22.78 -7.52
CA LEU A 163 9.50 21.45 -8.11
C LEU A 163 10.71 20.58 -7.71
N ASP A 164 11.91 21.20 -7.74
CA ASP A 164 13.14 20.47 -7.41
C ASP A 164 13.19 20.07 -5.93
N ILE A 165 12.66 20.95 -5.05
CA ILE A 165 12.55 20.66 -3.62
C ILE A 165 11.55 19.53 -3.40
N LEU A 166 10.38 19.58 -4.04
CA LEU A 166 9.35 18.54 -3.91
C LEU A 166 9.87 17.17 -4.36
N ILE A 167 10.50 17.12 -5.53
CA ILE A 167 11.10 15.89 -6.05
C ILE A 167 12.21 15.40 -5.11
N GLY A 168 13.05 16.29 -4.60
CA GLY A 168 14.10 15.95 -3.64
C GLY A 168 13.53 15.37 -2.33
N MET A 169 12.43 15.93 -1.81
CA MET A 169 11.75 15.38 -0.63
C MET A 169 11.20 13.97 -0.91
N LEU A 170 10.52 13.78 -2.04
CA LEU A 170 9.99 12.47 -2.42
C LEU A 170 11.10 11.43 -2.64
N LYS A 171 12.22 11.81 -3.28
CA LYS A 171 13.40 10.95 -3.41
C LYS A 171 13.96 10.52 -2.06
N THR A 172 14.08 11.46 -1.13
CA THR A 172 14.56 11.17 0.23
C THR A 172 13.65 10.16 0.93
N ILE A 173 12.32 10.28 0.78
CA ILE A 173 11.34 9.35 1.37
C ILE A 173 11.51 7.94 0.81
N ILE A 174 11.74 7.79 -0.48
CA ILE A 174 11.88 6.48 -1.13
C ILE A 174 13.34 5.99 -1.19
N HIS A 175 14.26 6.67 -0.50
CA HIS A 175 15.68 6.33 -0.41
C HIS A 175 16.42 6.30 -1.76
N GLU A 176 16.01 7.16 -2.72
CA GLU A 176 16.73 7.41 -3.97
C GLU A 176 17.69 8.60 -3.82
N ASP A 177 18.95 8.42 -4.23
CA ASP A 177 20.00 9.46 -4.27
C ASP A 177 19.85 10.40 -5.49
#